data_36ca0c8ba7a51b651e3d44607b26f8b8
#
_entry.id   36ca0c8ba7a51b651e3d44607b26f8b8
#
_cell.length_a   1.000
_cell.length_b   1.000
_cell.length_c   1.000
_cell.angle_alpha   90.00
_cell.angle_beta   90.00
_cell.angle_gamma   90.00
#
_symmetry.space_group_name_H-M   'P 1'
#
loop_
_entity.id
_entity.type
_entity.pdbx_description
1 polymer ?
#
loop_
_entity_poly.entity_id
_entity_poly.type
_entity_poly.pdbx_seq_one_letter_code
_entity_poly.pdbx_strand_id
1 'polypeptide(L)'
;MAVRRRPSRPSRFTPDFDPDFGDRALTDARHDIVIGRWQGVRDLLRATGDDWVRRTHRLRLLSHAAAGSSTAEAWWAAEPHNPDAAVLRAATEVVRVFDTAIAAGRGSPVNRAQLDATVEACLFAADAAPADPMPWVSLLSVARLYEGGVPRRELRGWFDELRRRDPYNTEGHTQLLRYWSARWHGTHGAMYDFARDAAGVAPPGSPLPVLVQVARVEEYRYIADGALGRGPVRGFDQHWKHELAVTELRRTHERWIGGREPGRPVSPEEIADLNCLAHAACYAGQIEVARELLGMLGARASWVPWAYTGEPEEQFVRFREGLGVV
;
A
#
# COMPACT_ATOMS: atom_id res chain seq x y z
N MET A 1 7.67 24.70 40.32
CA MET A 1 8.07 23.30 40.55
C MET A 1 8.24 22.63 39.18
N ALA A 2 9.46 22.36 38.74
CA ALA A 2 9.75 21.71 37.49
C ALA A 2 9.54 20.20 37.66
N VAL A 3 8.56 19.63 36.95
CA VAL A 3 8.33 18.19 36.90
C VAL A 3 9.51 17.57 36.16
N ARG A 4 10.41 16.90 36.85
CA ARG A 4 11.47 16.08 36.26
C ARG A 4 10.80 14.94 35.51
N ARG A 5 10.80 14.98 34.16
CA ARG A 5 10.52 13.82 33.33
C ARG A 5 11.54 12.73 33.70
N ARG A 6 11.07 11.59 34.20
CA ARG A 6 11.89 10.39 34.34
C ARG A 6 12.40 10.00 32.94
N PRO A 7 13.70 9.71 32.78
CA PRO A 7 14.16 9.13 31.51
C PRO A 7 13.43 7.80 31.31
N SER A 8 12.77 7.65 30.17
CA SER A 8 12.20 6.38 29.74
C SER A 8 13.33 5.35 29.68
N ARG A 9 13.16 4.19 30.33
CA ARG A 9 14.06 3.04 30.11
C ARG A 9 14.08 2.76 28.62
N PRO A 10 15.26 2.51 28.02
CA PRO A 10 15.30 2.14 26.61
C PRO A 10 14.42 0.89 26.43
N SER A 11 13.45 0.99 25.53
CA SER A 11 12.62 -0.15 25.12
C SER A 11 13.56 -1.21 24.59
N ARG A 12 13.40 -2.48 25.02
CA ARG A 12 14.12 -3.61 24.45
C ARG A 12 13.58 -4.01 23.07
N PHE A 13 12.45 -3.41 22.67
CA PHE A 13 11.76 -3.71 21.45
C PHE A 13 12.08 -2.61 20.41
N THR A 14 12.53 -3.03 19.23
CA THR A 14 12.76 -2.16 18.08
C THR A 14 11.89 -2.66 16.93
N PRO A 15 10.96 -1.85 16.41
CA PRO A 15 10.19 -2.22 15.24
C PRO A 15 11.08 -2.24 13.99
N ASP A 16 10.76 -3.17 13.10
CA ASP A 16 11.39 -3.34 11.80
C ASP A 16 10.49 -2.74 10.72
N PHE A 17 10.96 -1.65 10.11
CA PHE A 17 10.30 -0.93 9.01
C PHE A 17 10.83 -1.31 7.63
N ASP A 18 11.63 -2.37 7.51
CA ASP A 18 12.05 -2.85 6.19
C ASP A 18 10.81 -3.32 5.41
N PRO A 19 10.51 -2.71 4.25
CA PRO A 19 9.32 -3.04 3.47
C PRO A 19 9.34 -4.45 2.87
N ASP A 20 10.47 -5.16 2.91
CA ASP A 20 10.58 -6.55 2.48
C ASP A 20 9.93 -7.52 3.48
N PHE A 21 9.71 -7.07 4.72
CA PHE A 21 9.04 -7.81 5.80
C PHE A 21 9.56 -9.25 5.97
N GLY A 22 10.86 -9.47 5.73
CA GLY A 22 11.54 -10.74 5.87
C GLY A 22 11.59 -11.60 4.61
N ASP A 23 11.17 -11.11 3.43
CA ASP A 23 11.43 -11.73 2.14
C ASP A 23 12.89 -11.49 1.73
N ARG A 24 13.81 -12.37 2.19
CA ARG A 24 15.24 -12.22 1.93
C ARG A 24 15.60 -12.20 0.46
N ALA A 25 14.91 -13.00 -0.37
CA ALA A 25 15.17 -13.01 -1.80
C ALA A 25 14.82 -11.65 -2.45
N LEU A 26 13.78 -10.98 -1.95
CA LEU A 26 13.43 -9.62 -2.35
C LEU A 26 14.47 -8.60 -1.85
N THR A 27 14.96 -8.73 -0.61
CA THR A 27 16.00 -7.87 -0.06
C THR A 27 17.26 -7.92 -0.93
N ASP A 28 17.73 -9.12 -1.28
CA ASP A 28 18.89 -9.31 -2.13
C ASP A 28 18.69 -8.70 -3.53
N ALA A 29 17.54 -8.95 -4.15
CA ALA A 29 17.21 -8.39 -5.47
C ALA A 29 17.07 -6.85 -5.45
N ARG A 30 16.57 -6.25 -4.36
CA ARG A 30 16.52 -4.78 -4.18
C ARG A 30 17.92 -4.20 -4.06
N HIS A 31 18.84 -4.83 -3.36
CA HIS A 31 20.23 -4.40 -3.32
C HIS A 31 20.88 -4.50 -4.71
N ASP A 32 20.68 -5.60 -5.40
CA ASP A 32 21.22 -5.80 -6.75
C ASP A 32 20.74 -4.72 -7.74
N ILE A 33 19.45 -4.40 -7.75
CA ILE A 33 18.90 -3.42 -8.70
C ILE A 33 19.44 -2.01 -8.45
N VAL A 34 19.66 -1.63 -7.20
CA VAL A 34 20.22 -0.32 -6.83
C VAL A 34 21.64 -0.17 -7.35
N ILE A 35 22.44 -1.23 -7.37
CA ILE A 35 23.84 -1.22 -7.85
C ILE A 35 23.97 -1.60 -9.33
N GLY A 36 22.87 -1.62 -10.09
CA GLY A 36 22.88 -1.84 -11.55
C GLY A 36 22.86 -3.32 -11.98
N ARG A 37 22.58 -4.25 -11.07
CA ARG A 37 22.50 -5.70 -11.36
C ARG A 37 21.05 -6.14 -11.48
N TRP A 38 20.59 -6.44 -12.67
CA TRP A 38 19.21 -6.88 -12.91
C TRP A 38 19.01 -8.38 -12.89
N GLN A 39 20.07 -9.19 -12.99
CA GLN A 39 20.00 -10.65 -13.11
C GLN A 39 19.32 -11.29 -11.89
N GLY A 40 19.61 -10.82 -10.67
CA GLY A 40 18.95 -11.26 -9.45
C GLY A 40 17.45 -10.99 -9.45
N VAL A 41 17.05 -9.83 -9.99
CA VAL A 41 15.63 -9.46 -10.16
C VAL A 41 14.92 -10.39 -11.14
N ARG A 42 15.52 -10.65 -12.31
CA ARG A 42 15.00 -11.60 -13.30
C ARG A 42 14.77 -12.97 -12.68
N ASP A 43 15.77 -13.49 -11.98
CA ASP A 43 15.71 -14.83 -11.40
C ASP A 43 14.66 -14.91 -10.27
N LEU A 44 14.52 -13.84 -9.48
CA LEU A 44 13.48 -13.69 -8.47
C LEU A 44 12.06 -13.69 -9.09
N LEU A 45 11.83 -12.89 -10.13
CA LEU A 45 10.51 -12.82 -10.78
C LEU A 45 10.16 -14.12 -11.49
N ARG A 46 11.13 -14.78 -12.13
CA ARG A 46 10.96 -16.11 -12.71
C ARG A 46 10.60 -17.15 -11.64
N ALA A 47 11.26 -17.15 -10.49
CA ALA A 47 10.96 -18.05 -9.39
C ALA A 47 9.61 -17.73 -8.70
N THR A 48 9.13 -16.48 -8.78
CA THR A 48 7.82 -16.09 -8.25
C THR A 48 6.68 -16.65 -9.12
N GLY A 49 6.90 -16.72 -10.44
CA GLY A 49 5.92 -17.25 -11.38
C GLY A 49 4.59 -16.48 -11.36
N ASP A 50 3.50 -17.21 -11.22
CA ASP A 50 2.12 -16.74 -11.20
C ASP A 50 1.50 -16.61 -9.79
N ASP A 51 2.34 -16.60 -8.75
CA ASP A 51 1.92 -16.14 -7.42
C ASP A 51 1.68 -14.62 -7.46
N TRP A 52 0.52 -14.21 -7.98
CA TRP A 52 0.21 -12.82 -8.31
C TRP A 52 0.25 -11.88 -7.10
N VAL A 53 -0.13 -12.36 -5.93
CA VAL A 53 -0.09 -11.58 -4.68
C VAL A 53 1.35 -11.23 -4.33
N ARG A 54 2.22 -12.24 -4.29
CA ARG A 54 3.65 -12.07 -4.03
C ARG A 54 4.33 -11.29 -5.15
N ARG A 55 3.97 -11.56 -6.39
CA ARG A 55 4.54 -10.90 -7.56
C ARG A 55 4.22 -9.40 -7.58
N THR A 56 2.97 -9.02 -7.30
CA THR A 56 2.57 -7.60 -7.19
C THR A 56 3.37 -6.91 -6.09
N HIS A 57 3.50 -7.52 -4.91
CA HIS A 57 4.28 -6.98 -3.80
C HIS A 57 5.76 -6.80 -4.19
N ARG A 58 6.40 -7.82 -4.77
CA ARG A 58 7.80 -7.78 -5.21
C ARG A 58 8.04 -6.71 -6.28
N LEU A 59 7.23 -6.69 -7.33
CA LEU A 59 7.35 -5.71 -8.41
C LEU A 59 7.17 -4.28 -7.91
N ARG A 60 6.23 -4.04 -6.99
CA ARG A 60 6.04 -2.73 -6.37
C ARG A 60 7.32 -2.25 -5.65
N LEU A 61 7.95 -3.09 -4.86
CA LEU A 61 9.17 -2.71 -4.12
C LEU A 61 10.40 -2.63 -5.03
N LEU A 62 10.51 -3.51 -6.02
CA LEU A 62 11.58 -3.46 -7.03
C LEU A 62 11.49 -2.21 -7.89
N SER A 63 10.28 -1.78 -8.29
CA SER A 63 10.10 -0.55 -9.07
C SER A 63 10.53 0.71 -8.30
N HIS A 64 10.24 0.77 -7.00
CA HIS A 64 10.75 1.86 -6.14
C HIS A 64 12.28 1.83 -6.03
N ALA A 65 12.89 0.65 -5.87
CA ALA A 65 14.34 0.52 -5.80
C ALA A 65 15.02 0.87 -7.14
N ALA A 66 14.37 0.57 -8.27
CA ALA A 66 14.86 0.88 -9.61
C ALA A 66 14.72 2.35 -10.00
N ALA A 67 13.80 3.10 -9.38
CA ALA A 67 13.44 4.45 -9.84
C ALA A 67 14.62 5.43 -9.87
N GLY A 68 15.58 5.29 -8.95
CA GLY A 68 16.79 6.10 -8.86
C GLY A 68 17.93 5.67 -9.78
N SER A 69 17.75 4.66 -10.63
CA SER A 69 18.80 4.12 -11.50
C SER A 69 18.27 3.84 -12.89
N SER A 70 19.16 3.47 -13.84
CA SER A 70 18.78 3.01 -15.19
C SER A 70 18.75 1.49 -15.32
N THR A 71 18.65 0.76 -14.21
CA THR A 71 18.78 -0.70 -14.21
C THR A 71 17.61 -1.40 -14.92
N ALA A 72 16.39 -0.86 -14.79
CA ALA A 72 15.21 -1.39 -15.47
C ALA A 72 15.34 -1.25 -17.00
N GLU A 73 15.87 -0.10 -17.49
CA GLU A 73 16.17 0.14 -18.91
C GLU A 73 17.30 -0.75 -19.42
N ALA A 74 18.34 -0.93 -18.60
CA ALA A 74 19.48 -1.78 -18.95
C ALA A 74 19.03 -3.25 -19.11
N TRP A 75 18.14 -3.73 -18.24
CA TRP A 75 17.55 -5.06 -18.39
C TRP A 75 16.69 -5.14 -19.66
N TRP A 76 15.79 -4.17 -19.87
CA TRP A 76 14.98 -4.11 -21.08
C TRP A 76 15.82 -4.09 -22.36
N ALA A 77 16.92 -3.34 -22.37
CA ALA A 77 17.84 -3.28 -23.53
C ALA A 77 18.58 -4.60 -23.76
N ALA A 78 18.92 -5.32 -22.69
CA ALA A 78 19.59 -6.61 -22.77
C ALA A 78 18.65 -7.75 -23.19
N GLU A 79 17.38 -7.71 -22.74
CA GLU A 79 16.39 -8.74 -23.00
C GLU A 79 15.04 -8.11 -23.47
N PRO A 80 14.96 -7.52 -24.67
CA PRO A 80 13.80 -6.73 -25.12
C PRO A 80 12.51 -7.52 -25.32
N HIS A 81 12.60 -8.85 -25.36
CA HIS A 81 11.43 -9.75 -25.44
C HIS A 81 11.06 -10.38 -24.09
N ASN A 82 11.74 -10.01 -23.02
CA ASN A 82 11.44 -10.52 -21.68
C ASN A 82 10.23 -9.77 -21.09
N PRO A 83 9.08 -10.46 -20.84
CA PRO A 83 7.90 -9.81 -20.30
C PRO A 83 8.13 -9.17 -18.92
N ASP A 84 8.96 -9.80 -18.06
CA ASP A 84 9.26 -9.29 -16.72
C ASP A 84 10.04 -7.96 -16.79
N ALA A 85 10.94 -7.82 -17.77
CA ALA A 85 11.67 -6.57 -17.99
C ALA A 85 10.73 -5.43 -18.42
N ALA A 86 9.76 -5.71 -19.31
CA ALA A 86 8.73 -4.77 -19.71
C ALA A 86 7.87 -4.31 -18.53
N VAL A 87 7.39 -5.26 -17.71
CA VAL A 87 6.54 -4.99 -16.54
C VAL A 87 7.29 -4.16 -15.50
N LEU A 88 8.53 -4.53 -15.17
CA LEU A 88 9.33 -3.78 -14.20
C LEU A 88 9.62 -2.37 -14.69
N ARG A 89 10.00 -2.21 -15.96
CA ARG A 89 10.26 -0.90 -16.56
C ARG A 89 9.03 0.00 -16.47
N ALA A 90 7.87 -0.49 -16.90
CA ALA A 90 6.61 0.27 -16.83
C ALA A 90 6.26 0.68 -15.40
N ALA A 91 6.35 -0.24 -14.43
CA ALA A 91 6.12 0.06 -13.03
C ALA A 91 7.12 1.08 -12.46
N THR A 92 8.39 1.03 -12.91
CA THR A 92 9.43 2.00 -12.53
C THR A 92 9.12 3.41 -13.06
N GLU A 93 8.65 3.52 -14.30
CA GLU A 93 8.22 4.82 -14.85
C GLU A 93 7.06 5.44 -14.07
N VAL A 94 6.10 4.63 -13.63
CA VAL A 94 5.01 5.11 -12.76
C VAL A 94 5.58 5.71 -11.47
N VAL A 95 6.53 5.05 -10.81
CA VAL A 95 7.18 5.59 -9.60
C VAL A 95 7.87 6.92 -9.89
N ARG A 96 8.65 7.02 -10.96
CA ARG A 96 9.37 8.25 -11.34
C ARG A 96 8.45 9.44 -11.60
N VAL A 97 7.31 9.19 -12.25
CA VAL A 97 6.31 10.23 -12.47
C VAL A 97 5.69 10.69 -11.16
N PHE A 98 5.43 9.78 -10.22
CA PHE A 98 4.98 10.15 -8.88
C PHE A 98 6.04 10.95 -8.12
N ASP A 99 7.31 10.54 -8.15
CA ASP A 99 8.41 11.26 -7.48
C ASP A 99 8.56 12.67 -8.06
N THR A 100 8.44 12.82 -9.37
CA THR A 100 8.43 14.13 -10.04
C THR A 100 7.25 14.99 -9.58
N ALA A 101 6.05 14.43 -9.51
CA ALA A 101 4.85 15.13 -9.05
C ALA A 101 4.96 15.55 -7.57
N ILE A 102 5.53 14.70 -6.72
CA ILE A 102 5.77 15.00 -5.30
C ILE A 102 6.80 16.13 -5.15
N ALA A 103 7.90 16.04 -5.89
CA ALA A 103 8.97 17.05 -5.87
C ALA A 103 8.50 18.43 -6.37
N ALA A 104 7.60 18.45 -7.35
CA ALA A 104 7.01 19.69 -7.88
C ALA A 104 6.02 20.34 -6.89
N GLY A 105 5.57 19.60 -5.91
CA GLY A 105 4.61 20.07 -4.89
C GLY A 105 3.16 19.92 -5.28
N ARG A 106 2.30 20.05 -4.26
CA ARG A 106 0.86 19.81 -4.38
C ARG A 106 0.22 20.83 -5.35
N GLY A 107 -0.50 20.33 -6.34
CA GLY A 107 -1.22 21.15 -7.32
C GLY A 107 -0.36 21.59 -8.52
N SER A 108 0.90 21.20 -8.59
CA SER A 108 1.71 21.40 -9.77
C SER A 108 1.26 20.44 -10.88
N PRO A 109 1.06 20.94 -12.12
CA PRO A 109 0.67 20.07 -13.23
C PRO A 109 1.81 19.11 -13.59
N VAL A 110 1.48 17.85 -13.77
CA VAL A 110 2.41 16.85 -14.31
C VAL A 110 2.44 16.97 -15.83
N ASN A 111 3.61 16.77 -16.43
CA ASN A 111 3.76 16.81 -17.87
C ASN A 111 2.86 15.75 -18.54
N ARG A 112 1.88 16.19 -19.33
CA ARG A 112 0.89 15.32 -19.98
C ARG A 112 1.57 14.32 -20.91
N ALA A 113 2.56 14.72 -21.69
CA ALA A 113 3.26 13.83 -22.60
C ALA A 113 4.02 12.72 -21.84
N GLN A 114 4.56 13.03 -20.66
CA GLN A 114 5.19 12.02 -19.80
C GLN A 114 4.15 11.04 -19.22
N LEU A 115 2.99 11.52 -18.82
CA LEU A 115 1.88 10.64 -18.36
C LEU A 115 1.44 9.70 -19.48
N ASP A 116 1.20 10.23 -20.67
CA ASP A 116 0.75 9.46 -21.82
C ASP A 116 1.80 8.40 -22.22
N ALA A 117 3.09 8.75 -22.25
CA ALA A 117 4.18 7.80 -22.48
C ALA A 117 4.26 6.70 -21.40
N THR A 118 3.98 7.05 -20.13
CA THR A 118 3.94 6.07 -19.03
C THR A 118 2.76 5.12 -19.20
N VAL A 119 1.59 5.62 -19.61
CA VAL A 119 0.42 4.77 -19.91
C VAL A 119 0.73 3.85 -21.09
N GLU A 120 1.34 4.33 -22.16
CA GLU A 120 1.75 3.51 -23.30
C GLU A 120 2.73 2.40 -22.87
N ALA A 121 3.70 2.70 -21.99
CA ALA A 121 4.62 1.71 -21.46
C ALA A 121 3.87 0.62 -20.64
N CYS A 122 2.86 1.01 -19.84
CA CYS A 122 2.05 0.07 -19.09
C CYS A 122 1.19 -0.83 -20.00
N LEU A 123 0.58 -0.26 -21.06
CA LEU A 123 -0.20 -1.02 -22.03
C LEU A 123 0.70 -1.98 -22.83
N PHE A 124 1.89 -1.54 -23.23
CA PHE A 124 2.88 -2.42 -23.84
C PHE A 124 3.26 -3.59 -22.93
N ALA A 125 3.48 -3.32 -21.63
CA ALA A 125 3.79 -4.36 -20.66
C ALA A 125 2.60 -5.33 -20.45
N ALA A 126 1.35 -4.84 -20.53
CA ALA A 126 0.16 -5.67 -20.48
C ALA A 126 0.04 -6.61 -21.70
N ASP A 127 0.44 -6.15 -22.87
CA ASP A 127 0.50 -6.96 -24.08
C ASP A 127 1.64 -8.00 -24.02
N ALA A 128 2.79 -7.62 -23.49
CA ALA A 128 3.96 -8.48 -23.33
C ALA A 128 3.75 -9.58 -22.26
N ALA A 129 2.99 -9.27 -21.21
CA ALA A 129 2.69 -10.15 -20.08
C ALA A 129 1.17 -10.27 -19.84
N PRO A 130 0.39 -10.93 -20.72
CA PRO A 130 -1.08 -10.88 -20.69
C PRO A 130 -1.73 -11.43 -19.42
N ALA A 131 -1.05 -12.30 -18.68
CA ALA A 131 -1.55 -12.88 -17.42
C ALA A 131 -1.18 -12.02 -16.18
N ASP A 132 -0.20 -11.12 -16.29
CA ASP A 132 0.31 -10.34 -15.14
C ASP A 132 -0.68 -9.22 -14.77
N PRO A 133 -1.10 -9.11 -13.50
CA PRO A 133 -1.94 -8.02 -13.02
C PRO A 133 -1.19 -6.67 -12.87
N MET A 134 0.15 -6.68 -12.72
CA MET A 134 0.93 -5.50 -12.36
C MET A 134 0.82 -4.33 -13.35
N PRO A 135 0.78 -4.52 -14.68
CA PRO A 135 0.55 -3.41 -15.61
C PRO A 135 -0.76 -2.66 -15.35
N TRP A 136 -1.81 -3.37 -14.95
CA TRP A 136 -3.11 -2.78 -14.63
C TRP A 136 -3.09 -2.06 -13.28
N VAL A 137 -2.37 -2.59 -12.28
CA VAL A 137 -2.08 -1.87 -11.02
C VAL A 137 -1.35 -0.56 -11.31
N SER A 138 -0.37 -0.58 -12.22
CA SER A 138 0.40 0.58 -12.66
C SER A 138 -0.49 1.63 -13.33
N LEU A 139 -1.39 1.23 -14.23
CA LEU A 139 -2.37 2.10 -14.89
C LEU A 139 -3.33 2.76 -13.88
N LEU A 140 -3.86 1.99 -12.93
CA LEU A 140 -4.71 2.52 -11.86
C LEU A 140 -3.96 3.50 -10.96
N SER A 141 -2.65 3.30 -10.79
CA SER A 141 -1.80 4.22 -10.03
C SER A 141 -1.63 5.55 -10.75
N VAL A 142 -1.16 5.51 -12.00
CA VAL A 142 -0.88 6.74 -12.78
C VAL A 142 -2.13 7.53 -13.10
N ALA A 143 -3.32 6.89 -13.15
CA ALA A 143 -4.61 7.54 -13.37
C ALA A 143 -4.86 8.73 -12.43
N ARG A 144 -4.32 8.67 -11.21
CA ARG A 144 -4.46 9.75 -10.22
C ARG A 144 -3.78 11.05 -10.60
N LEU A 145 -2.74 10.98 -11.44
CA LEU A 145 -1.92 12.14 -11.80
C LEU A 145 -2.50 12.96 -12.96
N TYR A 146 -3.51 12.44 -13.67
CA TYR A 146 -4.17 13.19 -14.74
C TYR A 146 -5.00 14.32 -14.17
N GLU A 147 -4.81 15.53 -14.64
CA GLU A 147 -5.67 16.66 -14.32
C GLU A 147 -7.12 16.38 -14.78
N GLY A 148 -8.09 16.49 -13.86
CA GLY A 148 -9.48 16.11 -14.13
C GLY A 148 -9.76 14.59 -14.19
N GLY A 149 -8.74 13.77 -13.97
CA GLY A 149 -8.86 12.30 -13.96
C GLY A 149 -8.86 11.67 -15.35
N VAL A 150 -9.09 10.36 -15.38
CA VAL A 150 -9.19 9.53 -16.58
C VAL A 150 -10.69 9.31 -16.92
N PRO A 151 -11.08 9.21 -18.21
CA PRO A 151 -12.44 8.88 -18.59
C PRO A 151 -12.96 7.63 -17.86
N ARG A 152 -14.17 7.71 -17.29
CA ARG A 152 -14.76 6.62 -16.45
C ARG A 152 -14.78 5.27 -17.17
N ARG A 153 -15.00 5.25 -18.49
CA ARG A 153 -15.01 4.01 -19.28
C ARG A 153 -13.63 3.37 -19.31
N GLU A 154 -12.59 4.15 -19.47
CA GLU A 154 -11.21 3.70 -19.53
C GLU A 154 -10.73 3.18 -18.17
N LEU A 155 -10.95 3.96 -17.10
CA LEU A 155 -10.64 3.56 -15.74
C LEU A 155 -11.33 2.25 -15.35
N ARG A 156 -12.61 2.10 -15.73
CA ARG A 156 -13.35 0.86 -15.52
C ARG A 156 -12.74 -0.29 -16.31
N GLY A 157 -12.38 -0.07 -17.57
CA GLY A 157 -11.73 -1.07 -18.42
C GLY A 157 -10.44 -1.59 -17.78
N TRP A 158 -9.57 -0.70 -17.28
CA TRP A 158 -8.34 -1.10 -16.57
C TRP A 158 -8.61 -1.93 -15.32
N PHE A 159 -9.61 -1.53 -14.55
CA PHE A 159 -9.99 -2.27 -13.35
C PHE A 159 -10.62 -3.64 -13.67
N ASP A 160 -11.43 -3.74 -14.69
CA ASP A 160 -12.01 -5.02 -15.15
C ASP A 160 -10.91 -5.97 -15.66
N GLU A 161 -9.89 -5.44 -16.34
CA GLU A 161 -8.70 -6.19 -16.77
C GLU A 161 -7.88 -6.71 -15.58
N LEU A 162 -7.68 -5.89 -14.55
CA LEU A 162 -7.06 -6.31 -13.30
C LEU A 162 -7.84 -7.47 -12.67
N ARG A 163 -9.16 -7.28 -12.48
CA ARG A 163 -10.02 -8.26 -11.80
C ARG A 163 -10.12 -9.61 -12.54
N ARG A 164 -9.96 -9.60 -13.85
CA ARG A 164 -9.96 -10.84 -14.63
C ARG A 164 -8.71 -11.68 -14.34
N ARG A 165 -7.59 -11.08 -13.98
CA ARG A 165 -6.32 -11.76 -13.69
C ARG A 165 -6.17 -12.10 -12.22
N ASP A 166 -6.47 -11.13 -11.37
CA ASP A 166 -6.39 -11.24 -9.91
C ASP A 166 -7.57 -10.47 -9.30
N PRO A 167 -8.73 -11.13 -9.11
CA PRO A 167 -9.97 -10.48 -8.70
C PRO A 167 -9.89 -9.83 -7.31
N TYR A 168 -8.94 -10.25 -6.49
CA TYR A 168 -8.79 -9.80 -5.11
C TYR A 168 -7.45 -9.09 -4.87
N ASN A 169 -6.82 -8.57 -5.92
CA ASN A 169 -5.55 -7.84 -5.83
C ASN A 169 -5.68 -6.62 -4.93
N THR A 170 -5.15 -6.69 -3.71
CA THR A 170 -5.32 -5.63 -2.70
C THR A 170 -4.65 -4.33 -3.13
N GLU A 171 -3.47 -4.42 -3.77
CA GLU A 171 -2.76 -3.21 -4.24
C GLU A 171 -3.57 -2.46 -5.31
N GLY A 172 -4.06 -3.16 -6.33
CA GLY A 172 -4.84 -2.51 -7.39
C GLY A 172 -6.15 -1.91 -6.87
N HIS A 173 -6.83 -2.61 -5.96
CA HIS A 173 -8.01 -2.05 -5.29
C HIS A 173 -7.64 -0.82 -4.45
N THR A 174 -6.51 -0.83 -3.75
CA THR A 174 -6.01 0.33 -2.99
C THR A 174 -5.71 1.52 -3.91
N GLN A 175 -5.13 1.30 -5.10
CA GLN A 175 -4.88 2.37 -6.05
C GLN A 175 -6.18 3.00 -6.55
N LEU A 176 -7.18 2.18 -6.86
CA LEU A 176 -8.49 2.68 -7.30
C LEU A 176 -9.26 3.35 -6.15
N LEU A 177 -9.18 2.83 -4.92
CA LEU A 177 -9.73 3.48 -3.73
C LEU A 177 -9.16 4.89 -3.55
N ARG A 178 -7.83 5.03 -3.70
CA ARG A 178 -7.18 6.34 -3.63
C ARG A 178 -7.65 7.27 -4.74
N TYR A 179 -7.84 6.77 -5.96
CA TYR A 179 -8.43 7.56 -7.05
C TYR A 179 -9.78 8.15 -6.65
N TRP A 180 -10.65 7.37 -6.00
CA TRP A 180 -11.95 7.82 -5.53
C TRP A 180 -11.92 8.65 -4.24
N SER A 181 -10.76 8.88 -3.64
CA SER A 181 -10.66 9.72 -2.44
C SER A 181 -10.81 11.21 -2.78
N ALA A 182 -11.22 12.00 -1.76
CA ALA A 182 -11.35 13.46 -1.87
C ALA A 182 -10.02 14.18 -2.13
N ARG A 183 -8.90 13.48 -1.94
CA ARG A 183 -7.55 13.99 -2.25
C ARG A 183 -7.30 14.00 -3.76
N TRP A 184 -7.97 13.13 -4.52
CA TRP A 184 -7.76 12.93 -5.95
C TRP A 184 -9.01 13.28 -6.75
N HIS A 185 -9.76 12.33 -7.27
CA HIS A 185 -10.84 12.58 -8.25
C HIS A 185 -12.24 12.19 -7.76
N GLY A 186 -12.38 11.92 -6.45
CA GLY A 186 -13.64 11.47 -5.87
C GLY A 186 -14.06 12.24 -4.62
N THR A 187 -14.77 11.54 -3.75
CA THR A 187 -15.28 12.03 -2.47
C THR A 187 -15.09 10.98 -1.39
N HIS A 188 -15.20 11.35 -0.12
CA HIS A 188 -15.18 10.36 0.96
C HIS A 188 -16.29 9.31 0.79
N GLY A 189 -17.51 9.71 0.39
CA GLY A 189 -18.60 8.77 0.12
C GLY A 189 -18.24 7.74 -0.95
N ALA A 190 -17.82 8.19 -2.14
CA ALA A 190 -17.42 7.30 -3.23
C ALA A 190 -16.26 6.34 -2.84
N MET A 191 -15.31 6.83 -2.06
CA MET A 191 -14.20 6.02 -1.55
C MET A 191 -14.67 4.91 -0.61
N TYR A 192 -15.56 5.24 0.35
CA TYR A 192 -16.10 4.25 1.28
C TYR A 192 -17.06 3.26 0.60
N ASP A 193 -17.88 3.72 -0.33
CA ASP A 193 -18.78 2.83 -1.10
C ASP A 193 -17.95 1.80 -1.86
N PHE A 194 -16.91 2.23 -2.57
CA PHE A 194 -15.98 1.31 -3.24
C PHE A 194 -15.32 0.32 -2.28
N ALA A 195 -14.84 0.79 -1.12
CA ALA A 195 -14.20 -0.06 -0.12
C ALA A 195 -15.17 -1.12 0.43
N ARG A 196 -16.43 -0.75 0.71
CA ARG A 196 -17.47 -1.66 1.20
C ARG A 196 -17.89 -2.68 0.16
N ASP A 197 -18.03 -2.26 -1.09
CA ASP A 197 -18.36 -3.15 -2.21
C ASP A 197 -17.26 -4.21 -2.39
N ALA A 198 -15.99 -3.79 -2.41
CA ALA A 198 -14.85 -4.70 -2.50
C ALA A 198 -14.78 -5.66 -1.28
N ALA A 199 -14.98 -5.14 -0.07
CA ALA A 199 -15.05 -5.96 1.14
C ALA A 199 -16.20 -6.97 1.08
N GLY A 200 -17.35 -6.60 0.49
CA GLY A 200 -18.54 -7.43 0.37
C GLY A 200 -18.33 -8.70 -0.46
N VAL A 201 -17.55 -8.61 -1.52
CA VAL A 201 -17.31 -9.72 -2.48
C VAL A 201 -16.05 -10.54 -2.16
N ALA A 202 -15.22 -10.09 -1.23
CA ALA A 202 -13.99 -10.79 -0.87
C ALA A 202 -14.27 -12.16 -0.20
N PRO A 203 -13.52 -13.23 -0.53
CA PRO A 203 -13.66 -14.51 0.15
C PRO A 203 -13.18 -14.45 1.61
N PRO A 204 -13.64 -15.36 2.47
CA PRO A 204 -13.10 -15.49 3.82
C PRO A 204 -11.57 -15.67 3.81
N GLY A 205 -10.88 -15.03 4.75
CA GLY A 205 -9.41 -15.09 4.85
C GLY A 205 -8.66 -14.17 3.87
N SER A 206 -9.37 -13.47 2.96
CA SER A 206 -8.77 -12.44 2.10
C SER A 206 -8.48 -11.16 2.89
N PRO A 207 -7.34 -10.48 2.66
CA PRO A 207 -7.05 -9.18 3.27
C PRO A 207 -7.90 -8.03 2.68
N LEU A 208 -8.55 -8.22 1.52
CA LEU A 208 -9.26 -7.16 0.81
C LEU A 208 -10.28 -6.36 1.67
N PRO A 209 -11.00 -6.92 2.67
CA PRO A 209 -11.84 -6.14 3.57
C PRO A 209 -11.11 -5.01 4.32
N VAL A 210 -9.79 -5.02 4.40
CA VAL A 210 -8.99 -3.95 5.02
C VAL A 210 -9.15 -2.60 4.30
N LEU A 211 -9.61 -2.60 3.06
CA LEU A 211 -9.84 -1.37 2.28
C LEU A 211 -10.74 -0.37 3.02
N VAL A 212 -11.67 -0.84 3.85
CA VAL A 212 -12.50 0.05 4.67
C VAL A 212 -11.65 0.80 5.71
N GLN A 213 -10.62 0.14 6.25
CA GLN A 213 -9.68 0.78 7.17
C GLN A 213 -8.69 1.69 6.43
N VAL A 214 -8.28 1.31 5.22
CA VAL A 214 -7.46 2.18 4.34
C VAL A 214 -8.24 3.45 3.99
N ALA A 215 -9.53 3.34 3.66
CA ALA A 215 -10.38 4.51 3.41
C ALA A 215 -10.43 5.46 4.63
N ARG A 216 -10.52 4.89 5.84
CA ARG A 216 -10.51 5.67 7.09
C ARG A 216 -9.18 6.36 7.33
N VAL A 217 -8.07 5.71 7.01
CA VAL A 217 -6.72 6.31 7.06
C VAL A 217 -6.58 7.47 6.05
N GLU A 218 -7.06 7.28 4.82
CA GLU A 218 -7.00 8.32 3.78
C GLU A 218 -7.90 9.53 4.12
N GLU A 219 -9.08 9.32 4.70
CA GLU A 219 -9.94 10.39 5.20
C GLU A 219 -9.26 11.14 6.35
N TYR A 220 -8.72 10.41 7.34
CA TYR A 220 -7.98 11.01 8.45
C TYR A 220 -6.85 11.91 7.94
N ARG A 221 -6.03 11.39 7.03
CA ARG A 221 -4.95 12.14 6.41
C ARG A 221 -5.44 13.39 5.68
N TYR A 222 -6.53 13.29 4.92
CA TYR A 222 -7.10 14.43 4.21
C TYR A 222 -7.53 15.55 5.17
N ILE A 223 -8.21 15.19 6.25
CA ILE A 223 -8.67 16.14 7.27
C ILE A 223 -7.47 16.76 8.00
N ALA A 224 -6.47 15.94 8.38
CA ALA A 224 -5.25 16.40 9.05
C ALA A 224 -4.48 17.40 8.18
N ASP A 225 -4.28 17.12 6.90
CA ASP A 225 -3.62 18.02 5.96
C ASP A 225 -4.39 19.35 5.78
N GLY A 226 -5.72 19.31 5.78
CA GLY A 226 -6.57 20.50 5.70
C GLY A 226 -6.60 21.33 6.99
N ALA A 227 -6.26 20.71 8.13
CA ALA A 227 -6.21 21.37 9.45
C ALA A 227 -4.86 22.00 9.76
N LEU A 228 -3.81 21.74 8.98
CA LEU A 228 -2.48 22.33 9.19
C LEU A 228 -2.60 23.87 9.22
N GLY A 229 -2.25 24.47 10.35
CA GLY A 229 -2.34 25.90 10.59
C GLY A 229 -3.70 26.42 11.10
N ARG A 230 -4.74 25.55 11.25
CA ARG A 230 -6.08 25.95 11.73
C ARG A 230 -6.40 25.52 13.18
N GLY A 231 -5.45 24.87 13.86
CA GLY A 231 -5.64 24.29 15.20
C GLY A 231 -6.30 22.88 15.16
N PRO A 232 -6.53 22.27 16.34
CA PRO A 232 -7.05 20.91 16.42
C PRO A 232 -8.48 20.82 15.86
N VAL A 233 -8.71 19.83 14.99
CA VAL A 233 -10.04 19.54 14.44
C VAL A 233 -10.91 18.91 15.52
N ARG A 234 -12.03 19.55 15.85
CA ARG A 234 -12.99 19.02 16.84
C ARG A 234 -13.53 17.66 16.37
N GLY A 235 -13.61 16.69 17.29
CA GLY A 235 -14.11 15.35 17.01
C GLY A 235 -13.12 14.43 16.28
N PHE A 236 -11.90 14.88 16.03
CA PHE A 236 -10.87 14.10 15.37
C PHE A 236 -10.44 12.86 16.17
N ASP A 237 -10.48 12.93 17.49
CA ASP A 237 -10.29 11.84 18.42
C ASP A 237 -11.40 10.79 18.35
N GLN A 238 -12.60 11.14 17.86
CA GLN A 238 -13.72 10.24 17.63
C GLN A 238 -13.68 9.52 16.27
N HIS A 239 -12.81 9.93 15.35
CA HIS A 239 -12.71 9.38 14.00
C HIS A 239 -12.64 7.85 13.94
N TRP A 240 -11.93 7.25 14.90
CA TRP A 240 -11.74 5.80 15.02
C TRP A 240 -12.75 5.13 15.96
N LYS A 241 -13.44 5.90 16.84
CA LYS A 241 -14.21 5.39 17.97
C LYS A 241 -15.73 5.40 17.77
N HIS A 242 -16.21 6.06 16.71
CA HIS A 242 -17.66 6.06 16.45
C HIS A 242 -18.17 4.67 16.08
N GLU A 243 -19.42 4.39 16.37
CA GLU A 243 -20.04 3.07 16.28
C GLU A 243 -19.83 2.36 14.93
N LEU A 244 -20.01 3.09 13.82
CA LEU A 244 -19.79 2.54 12.48
C LEU A 244 -18.32 2.13 12.27
N ALA A 245 -17.35 2.95 12.75
CA ALA A 245 -15.92 2.62 12.62
C ALA A 245 -15.58 1.32 13.35
N VAL A 246 -16.08 1.16 14.57
CA VAL A 246 -15.86 -0.05 15.38
C VAL A 246 -16.54 -1.26 14.74
N THR A 247 -17.77 -1.09 14.23
CA THR A 247 -18.49 -2.17 13.55
C THR A 247 -17.78 -2.64 12.29
N GLU A 248 -17.31 -1.71 11.45
CA GLU A 248 -16.56 -2.01 10.22
C GLU A 248 -15.21 -2.67 10.53
N LEU A 249 -14.52 -2.21 11.59
CA LEU A 249 -13.29 -2.84 12.07
C LEU A 249 -13.51 -4.31 12.45
N ARG A 250 -14.54 -4.60 13.28
CA ARG A 250 -14.86 -5.96 13.71
C ARG A 250 -15.21 -6.86 12.53
N ARG A 251 -16.01 -6.37 11.58
CA ARG A 251 -16.33 -7.12 10.35
C ARG A 251 -15.08 -7.42 9.52
N THR A 252 -14.15 -6.45 9.39
CA THR A 252 -12.87 -6.67 8.69
C THR A 252 -12.07 -7.75 9.39
N HIS A 253 -11.94 -7.68 10.72
CA HIS A 253 -11.23 -8.67 11.53
C HIS A 253 -11.86 -10.07 11.38
N GLU A 254 -13.16 -10.21 11.56
CA GLU A 254 -13.89 -11.48 11.45
C GLU A 254 -13.72 -12.12 10.06
N ARG A 255 -13.86 -11.32 8.98
CA ARG A 255 -13.78 -11.84 7.60
C ARG A 255 -12.36 -12.21 7.20
N TRP A 256 -11.39 -11.39 7.56
CA TRP A 256 -9.99 -11.64 7.19
C TRP A 256 -9.31 -12.57 8.20
N ILE A 257 -9.16 -12.13 9.44
CA ILE A 257 -8.38 -12.89 10.44
C ILE A 257 -9.15 -14.14 10.88
N GLY A 258 -10.43 -14.01 11.18
CA GLY A 258 -11.30 -15.14 11.54
C GLY A 258 -11.55 -16.12 10.40
N GLY A 259 -11.40 -15.69 9.14
CA GLY A 259 -11.52 -16.55 7.94
C GLY A 259 -10.21 -17.19 7.49
N ARG A 260 -9.07 -16.94 8.15
CA ARG A 260 -7.77 -17.56 7.82
C ARG A 260 -7.72 -19.01 8.26
N GLU A 261 -6.95 -19.80 7.52
CA GLU A 261 -6.61 -21.15 7.98
C GLU A 261 -5.85 -21.09 9.31
N PRO A 262 -6.25 -21.89 10.32
CA PRO A 262 -5.57 -21.93 11.60
C PRO A 262 -4.07 -22.24 11.44
N GLY A 263 -3.22 -21.43 12.10
CA GLY A 263 -1.76 -21.63 12.05
C GLY A 263 -1.06 -21.15 10.77
N ARG A 264 -1.78 -20.63 9.78
CA ARG A 264 -1.17 -20.04 8.59
C ARG A 264 -0.32 -18.81 9.00
N PRO A 265 0.97 -18.78 8.70
CA PRO A 265 1.81 -17.62 9.01
C PRO A 265 1.37 -16.40 8.19
N VAL A 266 1.61 -15.20 8.74
CA VAL A 266 1.42 -13.95 8.00
C VAL A 266 2.54 -13.80 6.98
N SER A 267 2.16 -13.69 5.71
CA SER A 267 3.11 -13.51 4.62
C SER A 267 3.60 -12.06 4.52
N PRO A 268 4.76 -11.80 3.91
CA PRO A 268 5.28 -10.45 3.71
C PRO A 268 4.27 -9.52 3.02
N GLU A 269 3.51 -10.03 2.07
CA GLU A 269 2.53 -9.30 1.28
C GLU A 269 1.35 -8.78 2.12
N GLU A 270 1.03 -9.44 3.22
CA GLU A 270 -0.09 -9.11 4.11
C GLU A 270 0.30 -8.09 5.20
N ILE A 271 1.60 -7.83 5.43
CA ILE A 271 2.07 -7.03 6.59
C ILE A 271 1.60 -5.58 6.55
N ALA A 272 1.61 -4.94 5.39
CA ALA A 272 1.14 -3.55 5.27
C ALA A 272 -0.36 -3.43 5.59
N ASP A 273 -1.17 -4.36 5.09
CA ASP A 273 -2.60 -4.43 5.36
C ASP A 273 -2.89 -4.73 6.84
N LEU A 274 -2.11 -5.65 7.42
CA LEU A 274 -2.22 -5.99 8.84
C LEU A 274 -1.86 -4.80 9.74
N ASN A 275 -0.87 -3.98 9.36
CA ASN A 275 -0.58 -2.72 10.05
C ASN A 275 -1.76 -1.75 9.99
N CYS A 276 -2.47 -1.63 8.85
CA CYS A 276 -3.66 -0.80 8.75
C CYS A 276 -4.76 -1.27 9.69
N LEU A 277 -5.01 -2.58 9.78
CA LEU A 277 -6.02 -3.14 10.67
C LEU A 277 -5.62 -2.98 12.14
N ALA A 278 -4.35 -3.25 12.49
CA ALA A 278 -3.82 -3.10 13.84
C ALA A 278 -3.89 -1.63 14.32
N HIS A 279 -3.49 -0.69 13.47
CA HIS A 279 -3.60 0.74 13.74
C HIS A 279 -5.05 1.15 14.04
N ALA A 280 -6.00 0.74 13.19
CA ALA A 280 -7.41 1.02 13.40
C ALA A 280 -7.91 0.44 14.73
N ALA A 281 -7.53 -0.79 15.09
CA ALA A 281 -7.88 -1.44 16.35
C ALA A 281 -7.32 -0.71 17.57
N CYS A 282 -6.07 -0.26 17.48
CA CYS A 282 -5.41 0.52 18.54
C CYS A 282 -6.14 1.84 18.80
N TYR A 283 -6.42 2.62 17.75
CA TYR A 283 -7.09 3.91 17.89
C TYR A 283 -8.58 3.79 18.21
N ALA A 284 -9.23 2.71 17.81
CA ALA A 284 -10.61 2.40 18.20
C ALA A 284 -10.73 1.87 19.64
N GLY A 285 -9.61 1.59 20.33
CA GLY A 285 -9.61 1.04 21.68
C GLY A 285 -10.12 -0.41 21.77
N GLN A 286 -10.02 -1.16 20.66
CA GLN A 286 -10.41 -2.58 20.62
C GLN A 286 -9.23 -3.45 21.11
N ILE A 287 -9.04 -3.49 22.43
CA ILE A 287 -7.83 -4.00 23.10
C ILE A 287 -7.47 -5.42 22.69
N GLU A 288 -8.43 -6.35 22.70
CA GLU A 288 -8.16 -7.75 22.39
C GLU A 288 -7.78 -7.94 20.92
N VAL A 289 -8.50 -7.30 20.00
CA VAL A 289 -8.19 -7.29 18.56
C VAL A 289 -6.82 -6.67 18.32
N ALA A 290 -6.52 -5.53 18.94
CA ALA A 290 -5.23 -4.86 18.78
C ALA A 290 -4.07 -5.73 19.30
N ARG A 291 -4.25 -6.40 20.45
CA ARG A 291 -3.23 -7.30 21.02
C ARG A 291 -2.94 -8.48 20.09
N GLU A 292 -3.98 -9.13 19.56
CA GLU A 292 -3.87 -10.21 18.60
C GLU A 292 -3.09 -9.77 17.35
N LEU A 293 -3.52 -8.66 16.72
CA LEU A 293 -2.91 -8.17 15.48
C LEU A 293 -1.45 -7.73 15.66
N LEU A 294 -1.14 -7.03 16.76
CA LEU A 294 0.25 -6.66 17.09
C LEU A 294 1.10 -7.90 17.40
N GLY A 295 0.53 -8.94 17.98
CA GLY A 295 1.17 -10.24 18.16
C GLY A 295 1.51 -10.90 16.82
N MET A 296 0.58 -10.90 15.86
CA MET A 296 0.79 -11.42 14.50
C MET A 296 1.85 -10.63 13.71
N LEU A 297 1.92 -9.33 13.89
CA LEU A 297 2.93 -8.47 13.28
C LEU A 297 4.34 -8.75 13.79
N GLY A 298 4.47 -9.09 15.07
CA GLY A 298 5.80 -9.18 15.69
C GLY A 298 6.50 -7.82 15.65
N ALA A 299 7.73 -7.75 15.13
CA ALA A 299 8.47 -6.50 14.96
C ALA A 299 8.15 -5.78 13.64
N ARG A 300 7.43 -6.40 12.71
CA ARG A 300 7.23 -5.89 11.34
C ARG A 300 6.24 -4.73 11.33
N ALA A 301 6.74 -3.53 11.10
CA ALA A 301 5.96 -2.29 11.05
C ALA A 301 6.03 -1.66 9.66
N SER A 302 4.96 -1.05 9.20
CA SER A 302 4.95 -0.20 8.00
C SER A 302 4.85 1.27 8.38
N TRP A 303 5.47 2.16 7.57
CA TRP A 303 5.40 3.60 7.82
C TRP A 303 3.95 4.10 7.84
N VAL A 304 3.18 3.73 6.84
CA VAL A 304 1.74 3.99 6.79
C VAL A 304 1.01 2.79 7.39
N PRO A 305 0.04 2.99 8.28
CA PRO A 305 -0.66 4.24 8.64
C PRO A 305 -0.05 5.04 9.82
N TRP A 306 0.93 4.51 10.52
CA TRP A 306 1.43 5.11 11.78
C TRP A 306 1.94 6.54 11.61
N ALA A 307 2.58 6.86 10.48
CA ALA A 307 3.09 8.20 10.15
C ALA A 307 2.00 9.28 10.04
N TYR A 308 0.73 8.91 9.91
CA TYR A 308 -0.36 9.88 9.82
C TYR A 308 -0.89 10.30 11.19
N THR A 309 -0.57 9.54 12.23
CA THR A 309 -1.05 9.79 13.59
C THR A 309 0.06 10.18 14.57
N GLY A 310 1.31 10.24 14.12
CA GLY A 310 2.48 10.65 14.90
C GLY A 310 3.77 10.06 14.33
N GLU A 311 4.83 10.05 15.13
CA GLU A 311 6.09 9.40 14.78
C GLU A 311 5.87 7.88 14.70
N PRO A 312 6.10 7.21 13.56
CA PRO A 312 5.70 5.82 13.34
C PRO A 312 6.25 4.84 14.39
N GLU A 313 7.55 4.95 14.68
CA GLU A 313 8.22 4.11 15.67
C GLU A 313 7.62 4.32 17.07
N GLU A 314 7.47 5.57 17.48
CA GLU A 314 6.89 5.90 18.79
C GLU A 314 5.44 5.40 18.92
N GLN A 315 4.63 5.54 17.85
CA GLN A 315 3.25 5.09 17.86
C GLN A 315 3.17 3.56 17.99
N PHE A 316 3.93 2.85 17.17
CA PHE A 316 3.94 1.38 17.18
C PHE A 316 4.40 0.83 18.53
N VAL A 317 5.53 1.32 19.06
CA VAL A 317 6.08 0.92 20.37
C VAL A 317 5.10 1.24 21.49
N ARG A 318 4.55 2.45 21.52
CA ARG A 318 3.59 2.88 22.54
C ARG A 318 2.39 1.94 22.68
N PHE A 319 1.78 1.57 21.54
CA PHE A 319 0.64 0.65 21.58
C PHE A 319 1.05 -0.76 21.98
N ARG A 320 2.18 -1.23 21.50
CA ARG A 320 2.68 -2.55 21.83
C ARG A 320 2.98 -2.70 23.33
N GLU A 321 3.71 -1.74 23.91
CA GLU A 321 4.01 -1.71 25.34
C GLU A 321 2.75 -1.49 26.18
N GLY A 322 1.88 -0.56 25.78
CA GLY A 322 0.62 -0.27 26.50
C GLY A 322 -0.35 -1.44 26.55
N LEU A 323 -0.29 -2.33 25.56
CA LEU A 323 -1.13 -3.54 25.47
C LEU A 323 -0.43 -4.81 26.01
N GLY A 324 0.82 -4.71 26.49
CA GLY A 324 1.59 -5.82 27.01
C GLY A 324 1.91 -6.91 25.97
N VAL A 325 2.09 -6.52 24.71
CA VAL A 325 2.53 -7.44 23.67
C VAL A 325 4.05 -7.50 23.69
N VAL A 326 4.61 -8.65 24.01
CA VAL A 326 6.05 -8.92 24.14
C VAL A 326 6.66 -9.25 22.77
#